data_ea53ef0c6fef7f1e188a2d07c42206f1
#
_entry.id   ea53ef0c6fef7f1e188a2d07c42206f1
#
_cell.length_a   1.000
_cell.length_b   1.000
_cell.length_c   1.000
_cell.angle_alpha   90.00
_cell.angle_beta   90.00
_cell.angle_gamma   90.00
#
_symmetry.space_group_name_H-M   'P 1'
#
loop_
_entity.id
_entity.type
_entity.pdbx_description
1 polymer ?
#
loop_
_entity_poly.entity_id
_entity_poly.type
_entity_poly.pdbx_seq_one_letter_code
_entity_poly.pdbx_strand_id
1 'polypeptide(L)'
;MGLLKVNITRTVIVPKADKPLPIFFRESEMEAFKEQNKVPNYEEGMDKEDWLETMRDYLLVEILYQTGMRRAELAALEDRDVDVPGRKIRVFGKRRKERIVPIGEQLAKLIEDYLLVKQEVLEGNNNIGTFLVRKKRNGEWVPFGAAGIYKIVRARMGDVSTLKKHSPHVLRHTFATTMLNNGAAKLTIQTQLGHSSLEATQVYTHTTFEQVKQAYDAAHPRRKKKE
;
A
#
# COMPACT_ATOMS: atom_id res chain seq x y z
N MET A 1 -40.64 -3.45 52.24
CA MET A 1 -39.44 -3.58 51.33
C MET A 1 -39.79 -2.93 50.00
N GLY A 2 -39.34 -1.70 49.79
CA GLY A 2 -39.58 -0.97 48.54
C GLY A 2 -38.54 -1.30 47.48
N LEU A 3 -38.96 -1.94 46.41
CA LEU A 3 -38.10 -2.18 45.27
C LEU A 3 -37.91 -0.88 44.50
N LEU A 4 -36.67 -0.47 44.28
CA LEU A 4 -36.30 0.69 43.46
C LEU A 4 -36.81 0.50 42.02
N LYS A 5 -37.79 1.33 41.62
CA LYS A 5 -38.41 1.33 40.27
C LYS A 5 -37.55 2.02 39.19
N VAL A 6 -36.34 2.41 39.50
CA VAL A 6 -35.45 3.12 38.57
C VAL A 6 -34.16 2.32 38.38
N ASN A 7 -33.86 1.98 37.13
CA ASN A 7 -32.63 1.30 36.77
C ASN A 7 -31.48 2.31 36.81
N ILE A 8 -30.74 2.35 37.92
CA ILE A 8 -29.63 3.28 38.20
C ILE A 8 -28.44 3.07 37.22
N THR A 9 -28.35 1.89 36.57
CA THR A 9 -27.23 1.58 35.63
C THR A 9 -27.28 2.40 34.34
N ARG A 10 -28.39 3.04 34.00
CA ARG A 10 -28.52 3.91 32.82
C ARG A 10 -27.82 5.27 32.98
N THR A 11 -27.46 5.67 34.19
CA THR A 11 -26.80 6.96 34.48
C THR A 11 -25.30 6.86 34.69
N VAL A 12 -24.74 5.64 34.65
CA VAL A 12 -23.29 5.46 34.73
C VAL A 12 -22.68 5.77 33.38
N ILE A 13 -22.12 6.99 33.20
CA ILE A 13 -21.27 7.33 32.09
C ILE A 13 -19.97 6.54 32.24
N VAL A 14 -19.90 5.41 31.58
CA VAL A 14 -18.64 4.66 31.49
C VAL A 14 -17.63 5.54 30.69
N PRO A 15 -16.50 5.93 31.28
CA PRO A 15 -15.48 6.66 30.53
C PRO A 15 -15.13 5.85 29.29
N LYS A 16 -15.15 6.48 28.09
CA LYS A 16 -14.67 5.84 26.88
C LYS A 16 -13.20 5.46 27.15
N ALA A 17 -12.90 4.17 27.08
CA ALA A 17 -11.53 3.69 27.15
C ALA A 17 -10.68 4.51 26.16
N ASP A 18 -9.51 4.97 26.62
CA ASP A 18 -8.57 5.69 25.77
C ASP A 18 -8.31 4.88 24.52
N LYS A 19 -8.49 5.51 23.36
CA LYS A 19 -8.19 4.83 22.10
C LYS A 19 -6.70 4.46 22.11
N PRO A 20 -6.35 3.19 21.93
CA PRO A 20 -4.96 2.78 21.89
C PRO A 20 -4.21 3.62 20.85
N LEU A 21 -2.99 4.03 21.17
CA LEU A 21 -2.15 4.78 20.24
C LEU A 21 -2.05 4.06 18.90
N PRO A 22 -2.11 4.79 17.78
CA PRO A 22 -2.00 4.18 16.45
C PRO A 22 -0.69 3.41 16.33
N ILE A 23 -0.79 2.14 15.95
CA ILE A 23 0.36 1.28 15.70
C ILE A 23 0.87 1.58 14.28
N PHE A 24 2.15 1.88 14.13
CA PHE A 24 2.82 2.08 12.84
C PHE A 24 4.25 1.53 12.89
N PHE A 25 4.81 1.16 11.74
CA PHE A 25 6.20 0.73 11.62
C PHE A 25 7.14 1.94 11.69
N ARG A 26 8.25 1.75 12.37
CA ARG A 26 9.32 2.76 12.41
C ARG A 26 10.07 2.77 11.07
N GLU A 27 10.72 3.87 10.75
CA GLU A 27 11.53 3.98 9.54
C GLU A 27 12.65 2.92 9.51
N SER A 28 13.27 2.63 10.65
CA SER A 28 14.26 1.56 10.79
C SER A 28 13.73 0.16 10.46
N GLU A 29 12.45 -0.13 10.78
CA GLU A 29 11.81 -1.41 10.45
C GLU A 29 11.53 -1.49 8.94
N MET A 30 11.17 -0.38 8.30
CA MET A 30 10.99 -0.32 6.85
C MET A 30 12.33 -0.40 6.09
N GLU A 31 13.41 0.14 6.64
CA GLU A 31 14.75 -0.07 6.08
C GLU A 31 15.23 -1.52 6.27
N ALA A 32 15.01 -2.12 7.44
CA ALA A 32 15.32 -3.53 7.67
C ALA A 32 14.52 -4.44 6.70
N PHE A 33 13.25 -4.14 6.45
CA PHE A 33 12.46 -4.85 5.44
C PHE A 33 13.15 -4.78 4.06
N LYS A 34 13.55 -3.60 3.63
CA LYS A 34 14.20 -3.38 2.34
C LYS A 34 15.51 -4.18 2.22
N GLU A 35 16.35 -4.13 3.24
CA GLU A 35 17.64 -4.83 3.23
C GLU A 35 17.48 -6.36 3.23
N GLN A 36 16.57 -6.90 4.06
CA GLN A 36 16.36 -8.34 4.18
C GLN A 36 15.59 -8.95 3.00
N ASN A 37 14.77 -8.16 2.32
CA ASN A 37 13.94 -8.63 1.21
C ASN A 37 14.37 -8.06 -0.14
N LYS A 38 15.58 -7.54 -0.24
CA LYS A 38 16.11 -7.01 -1.50
C LYS A 38 16.07 -8.09 -2.59
N VAL A 39 15.32 -7.81 -3.64
CA VAL A 39 15.25 -8.68 -4.82
C VAL A 39 16.39 -8.26 -5.76
N PRO A 40 17.23 -9.19 -6.22
CA PRO A 40 18.23 -8.88 -7.23
C PRO A 40 17.55 -8.45 -8.54
N ASN A 41 18.25 -7.64 -9.34
CA ASN A 41 17.81 -7.38 -10.70
C ASN A 41 17.66 -8.72 -11.43
N TYR A 42 16.67 -8.81 -12.32
CA TYR A 42 16.56 -9.99 -13.16
C TYR A 42 17.79 -10.09 -14.08
N GLU A 43 18.43 -11.26 -14.07
CA GLU A 43 19.57 -11.59 -14.93
C GLU A 43 19.25 -12.83 -15.76
N GLU A 44 19.83 -12.92 -16.96
CA GLU A 44 19.66 -14.06 -17.82
C GLU A 44 20.14 -15.34 -17.12
N GLY A 45 19.30 -16.37 -17.11
CA GLY A 45 19.56 -17.64 -16.41
C GLY A 45 18.87 -17.79 -15.05
N MET A 46 18.28 -16.74 -14.49
CA MET A 46 17.39 -16.86 -13.34
C MET A 46 16.06 -17.49 -13.74
N ASP A 47 15.45 -18.26 -12.82
CA ASP A 47 14.07 -18.71 -13.01
C ASP A 47 13.12 -17.51 -12.96
N LYS A 48 12.48 -17.23 -14.11
CA LYS A 48 11.59 -16.07 -14.29
C LYS A 48 10.36 -16.13 -13.37
N GLU A 49 9.83 -17.33 -13.16
CA GLU A 49 8.62 -17.52 -12.37
C GLU A 49 8.90 -17.29 -10.89
N ASP A 50 9.98 -17.87 -10.37
CA ASP A 50 10.41 -17.69 -8.98
C ASP A 50 10.82 -16.22 -8.71
N TRP A 51 11.52 -15.60 -9.67
CA TRP A 51 11.86 -14.19 -9.58
C TRP A 51 10.60 -13.31 -9.55
N LEU A 52 9.63 -13.59 -10.44
CA LEU A 52 8.38 -12.83 -10.53
C LEU A 52 7.57 -12.92 -9.22
N GLU A 53 7.48 -14.10 -8.62
CA GLU A 53 6.77 -14.27 -7.34
C GLU A 53 7.48 -13.58 -6.18
N THR A 54 8.81 -13.63 -6.15
CA THR A 54 9.63 -12.95 -5.13
C THR A 54 9.53 -11.44 -5.27
N MET A 55 9.65 -10.92 -6.49
CA MET A 55 9.50 -9.48 -6.78
C MET A 55 8.08 -9.01 -6.46
N ARG A 56 7.04 -9.79 -6.78
CA ARG A 56 5.65 -9.48 -6.38
C ARG A 56 5.54 -9.27 -4.87
N ASP A 57 6.12 -10.19 -4.08
CA ASP A 57 6.04 -10.15 -2.62
C ASP A 57 6.74 -8.93 -2.04
N TYR A 58 7.85 -8.52 -2.63
CA TYR A 58 8.54 -7.30 -2.27
C TYR A 58 7.76 -6.04 -2.68
N LEU A 59 7.33 -5.98 -3.95
CA LEU A 59 6.60 -4.84 -4.52
C LEU A 59 5.31 -4.54 -3.78
N LEU A 60 4.54 -5.57 -3.39
CA LEU A 60 3.26 -5.30 -2.73
C LEU A 60 3.42 -4.60 -1.37
N VAL A 61 4.51 -4.85 -0.63
CA VAL A 61 4.81 -4.14 0.62
C VAL A 61 5.26 -2.71 0.33
N GLU A 62 6.17 -2.52 -0.62
CA GLU A 62 6.66 -1.19 -1.03
C GLU A 62 5.53 -0.32 -1.59
N ILE A 63 4.65 -0.86 -2.42
CA ILE A 63 3.50 -0.12 -2.95
C ILE A 63 2.57 0.31 -1.80
N LEU A 64 2.22 -0.59 -0.88
CA LEU A 64 1.37 -0.26 0.26
C LEU A 64 2.00 0.80 1.16
N TYR A 65 3.31 0.71 1.40
CA TYR A 65 4.06 1.67 2.21
C TYR A 65 4.18 3.03 1.54
N GLN A 66 4.51 3.07 0.24
CA GLN A 66 4.77 4.33 -0.46
C GLN A 66 3.50 5.07 -0.89
N THR A 67 2.38 4.37 -1.04
CA THR A 67 1.13 4.97 -1.54
C THR A 67 0.02 5.07 -0.51
N GLY A 68 0.11 4.28 0.55
CA GLY A 68 -0.95 4.16 1.54
C GLY A 68 -2.28 3.63 0.99
N MET A 69 -2.30 3.01 -0.20
CA MET A 69 -3.54 2.44 -0.76
C MET A 69 -4.10 1.31 0.09
N ARG A 70 -5.38 1.01 -0.08
CA ARG A 70 -6.02 -0.10 0.64
C ARG A 70 -5.63 -1.42 0.00
N ARG A 71 -5.57 -2.49 0.80
CA ARG A 71 -5.32 -3.85 0.32
C ARG A 71 -6.23 -4.28 -0.83
N ALA A 72 -7.51 -3.94 -0.75
CA ALA A 72 -8.48 -4.27 -1.79
C ALA A 72 -8.24 -3.47 -3.08
N GLU A 73 -7.77 -2.22 -2.98
CA GLU A 73 -7.41 -1.39 -4.11
C GLU A 73 -6.18 -1.97 -4.83
N LEU A 74 -5.16 -2.41 -4.08
CA LEU A 74 -3.98 -3.07 -4.65
C LEU A 74 -4.34 -4.42 -5.30
N ALA A 75 -5.22 -5.21 -4.69
CA ALA A 75 -5.66 -6.49 -5.25
C ALA A 75 -6.47 -6.35 -6.55
N ALA A 76 -7.12 -5.20 -6.75
CA ALA A 76 -7.92 -4.89 -7.94
C ALA A 76 -7.17 -4.05 -8.97
N LEU A 77 -5.88 -3.72 -8.72
CA LEU A 77 -5.06 -2.93 -9.62
C LEU A 77 -4.82 -3.71 -10.93
N GLU A 78 -4.93 -3.04 -12.06
CA GLU A 78 -4.61 -3.57 -13.37
C GLU A 78 -3.32 -2.93 -13.92
N ASP A 79 -2.65 -3.61 -14.85
CA ASP A 79 -1.42 -3.09 -15.48
C ASP A 79 -1.63 -1.72 -16.13
N ARG A 80 -2.79 -1.52 -16.78
CA ARG A 80 -3.18 -0.24 -17.43
C ARG A 80 -3.39 0.92 -16.45
N ASP A 81 -3.46 0.65 -15.16
CA ASP A 81 -3.63 1.68 -14.13
C ASP A 81 -2.29 2.23 -13.62
N VAL A 82 -1.19 1.62 -14.07
CA VAL A 82 0.17 2.00 -13.67
C VAL A 82 0.85 2.75 -14.82
N ASP A 83 1.07 4.04 -14.63
CA ASP A 83 1.83 4.89 -15.55
C ASP A 83 3.26 5.04 -15.03
N VAL A 84 4.15 4.12 -15.48
CA VAL A 84 5.55 4.11 -15.06
C VAL A 84 6.28 5.39 -15.49
N PRO A 85 6.22 5.84 -16.76
CA PRO A 85 6.84 7.10 -17.19
C PRO A 85 6.32 8.32 -16.43
N GLY A 86 5.00 8.38 -16.20
CA GLY A 86 4.36 9.46 -15.43
C GLY A 86 4.55 9.34 -13.92
N ARG A 87 5.14 8.23 -13.43
CA ARG A 87 5.35 7.91 -12.01
C ARG A 87 4.09 8.09 -11.17
N LYS A 88 3.02 7.46 -11.60
CA LYS A 88 1.72 7.53 -10.94
C LYS A 88 0.91 6.24 -11.11
N ILE A 89 0.03 6.01 -10.15
CA ILE A 89 -0.92 4.89 -10.16
C ILE A 89 -2.32 5.46 -10.05
N ARG A 90 -3.23 5.03 -10.92
CA ARG A 90 -4.65 5.31 -10.86
C ARG A 90 -5.33 4.30 -9.96
N VAL A 91 -5.97 4.75 -8.90
CA VAL A 91 -6.57 3.90 -7.87
C VAL A 91 -8.07 4.13 -7.81
N PHE A 92 -8.84 3.05 -7.91
CA PHE A 92 -10.29 3.08 -7.79
C PHE A 92 -10.72 2.73 -6.36
N GLY A 93 -11.39 3.67 -5.70
CA GLY A 93 -11.95 3.50 -4.38
C GLY A 93 -13.42 3.08 -4.39
N LYS A 94 -14.05 3.12 -3.21
CA LYS A 94 -15.47 2.83 -3.04
C LYS A 94 -16.33 3.73 -3.95
N ARG A 95 -17.37 3.16 -4.58
CA ARG A 95 -18.26 3.84 -5.56
C ARG A 95 -17.52 4.31 -6.83
N ARG A 96 -16.46 3.61 -7.24
CA ARG A 96 -15.64 3.96 -8.41
C ARG A 96 -15.03 5.38 -8.37
N LYS A 97 -14.90 5.98 -7.19
CA LYS A 97 -14.15 7.24 -7.08
C LYS A 97 -12.69 6.97 -7.40
N GLU A 98 -12.20 7.68 -8.39
CA GLU A 98 -10.82 7.59 -8.88
C GLU A 98 -9.93 8.59 -8.13
N ARG A 99 -8.69 8.20 -7.88
CA ARG A 99 -7.62 9.10 -7.48
C ARG A 99 -6.30 8.68 -8.09
N ILE A 100 -5.42 9.64 -8.31
CA ILE A 100 -4.07 9.40 -8.80
C ILE A 100 -3.11 9.51 -7.62
N VAL A 101 -2.21 8.53 -7.49
CA VAL A 101 -1.24 8.44 -6.42
C VAL A 101 0.17 8.50 -7.03
N PRO A 102 1.04 9.43 -6.62
CA PRO A 102 2.41 9.49 -7.09
C PRO A 102 3.24 8.32 -6.52
N ILE A 103 4.24 7.88 -7.27
CA ILE A 103 5.24 6.90 -6.86
C ILE A 103 6.66 7.45 -7.06
N GLY A 104 7.58 6.95 -6.23
CA GLY A 104 8.99 7.30 -6.33
C GLY A 104 9.66 6.66 -7.56
N GLU A 105 10.77 7.23 -8.00
CA GLU A 105 11.55 6.75 -9.15
C GLU A 105 12.03 5.31 -8.95
N GLN A 106 12.53 4.98 -7.76
CA GLN A 106 12.97 3.61 -7.45
C GLN A 106 11.81 2.59 -7.54
N LEU A 107 10.63 2.95 -7.02
CA LEU A 107 9.45 2.08 -7.11
C LEU A 107 8.98 1.96 -8.56
N ALA A 108 9.00 3.04 -9.33
CA ALA A 108 8.64 3.03 -10.74
C ALA A 108 9.53 2.05 -11.53
N LYS A 109 10.86 2.07 -11.29
CA LYS A 109 11.78 1.13 -11.91
C LYS A 109 11.52 -0.32 -11.51
N LEU A 110 11.30 -0.61 -10.23
CA LEU A 110 10.95 -1.97 -9.77
C LEU A 110 9.64 -2.48 -10.40
N ILE A 111 8.67 -1.59 -10.58
CA ILE A 111 7.42 -1.92 -11.26
C ILE A 111 7.67 -2.21 -12.74
N GLU A 112 8.51 -1.43 -13.41
CA GLU A 112 8.89 -1.64 -14.80
C GLU A 112 9.52 -3.03 -15.00
N ASP A 113 10.54 -3.35 -14.19
CA ASP A 113 11.22 -4.65 -14.23
C ASP A 113 10.23 -5.80 -13.98
N TYR A 114 9.32 -5.65 -13.00
CA TYR A 114 8.26 -6.63 -12.71
C TYR A 114 7.32 -6.83 -13.90
N LEU A 115 6.86 -5.77 -14.53
CA LEU A 115 5.92 -5.83 -15.66
C LEU A 115 6.56 -6.47 -16.89
N LEU A 116 7.85 -6.20 -17.16
CA LEU A 116 8.60 -6.83 -18.26
C LEU A 116 8.69 -8.34 -18.08
N VAL A 117 9.16 -8.82 -16.91
CA VAL A 117 9.27 -10.27 -16.65
C VAL A 117 7.89 -10.92 -16.60
N LYS A 118 6.88 -10.24 -16.02
CA LYS A 118 5.50 -10.73 -16.02
C LYS A 118 4.96 -10.94 -17.44
N GLN A 119 5.20 -10.02 -18.35
CA GLN A 119 4.79 -10.15 -19.75
C GLN A 119 5.41 -11.39 -20.38
N GLU A 120 6.71 -11.62 -20.19
CA GLU A 120 7.41 -12.79 -20.72
C GLU A 120 6.90 -14.11 -20.12
N VAL A 121 6.67 -14.15 -18.80
CA VAL A 121 6.16 -15.36 -18.10
C VAL A 121 4.73 -15.68 -18.52
N LEU A 122 3.91 -14.66 -18.79
CA LEU A 122 2.51 -14.85 -19.19
C LEU A 122 2.33 -14.95 -20.72
N GLU A 123 3.40 -14.85 -21.51
CA GLU A 123 3.34 -15.00 -22.95
C GLU A 123 2.80 -16.39 -23.33
N GLY A 124 1.68 -16.41 -24.06
CA GLY A 124 0.95 -17.64 -24.36
C GLY A 124 -0.07 -18.10 -23.30
N ASN A 125 -0.09 -17.52 -22.11
CA ASN A 125 -1.15 -17.68 -21.12
C ASN A 125 -2.10 -16.49 -21.18
N ASN A 126 -3.42 -16.73 -21.19
CA ASN A 126 -4.48 -15.72 -21.27
C ASN A 126 -4.08 -14.40 -20.57
N ASN A 127 -4.10 -13.32 -21.32
CA ASN A 127 -3.69 -11.97 -20.90
C ASN A 127 -4.38 -11.56 -19.59
N ILE A 128 -3.74 -11.83 -18.46
CA ILE A 128 -4.24 -11.48 -17.14
C ILE A 128 -3.88 -10.02 -16.92
N GLY A 129 -4.83 -9.11 -17.17
CA GLY A 129 -4.64 -7.66 -16.99
C GLY A 129 -4.45 -7.20 -15.55
N THR A 130 -4.62 -8.10 -14.56
CA THR A 130 -4.42 -7.80 -13.13
C THR A 130 -2.94 -7.61 -12.83
N PHE A 131 -2.58 -6.53 -12.13
CA PHE A 131 -1.20 -6.17 -11.84
C PHE A 131 -0.45 -7.25 -11.05
N LEU A 132 -0.99 -7.74 -9.93
CA LEU A 132 -0.38 -8.80 -9.13
C LEU A 132 -0.91 -10.18 -9.53
N VAL A 133 0.01 -11.10 -9.82
CA VAL A 133 -0.31 -12.47 -10.23
C VAL A 133 0.38 -13.51 -9.35
N ARG A 134 -0.12 -14.73 -9.36
CA ARG A 134 0.50 -15.88 -8.71
C ARG A 134 0.30 -17.15 -9.53
N LYS A 135 1.21 -18.11 -9.40
CA LYS A 135 1.09 -19.44 -9.96
C LYS A 135 0.31 -20.35 -9.01
N LYS A 136 -0.65 -21.12 -9.50
CA LYS A 136 -1.29 -22.20 -8.78
C LYS A 136 -0.43 -23.48 -8.85
N ARG A 137 -0.74 -24.46 -7.99
CA ARG A 137 -0.05 -25.77 -8.01
C ARG A 137 -0.21 -26.53 -9.34
N ASN A 138 -1.28 -26.26 -10.09
CA ASN A 138 -1.50 -26.83 -11.42
C ASN A 138 -0.78 -26.10 -12.56
N GLY A 139 0.08 -25.13 -12.23
CA GLY A 139 0.83 -24.33 -13.21
C GLY A 139 0.09 -23.10 -13.76
N GLU A 140 -1.21 -22.96 -13.48
CA GLU A 140 -2.03 -21.85 -13.98
C GLU A 140 -1.71 -20.54 -13.26
N TRP A 141 -1.49 -19.46 -14.02
CA TRP A 141 -1.36 -18.12 -13.47
C TRP A 141 -2.74 -17.48 -13.25
N VAL A 142 -2.91 -16.84 -12.10
CA VAL A 142 -4.16 -16.20 -11.69
C VAL A 142 -3.91 -14.91 -10.91
N PRO A 143 -4.92 -14.01 -10.79
CA PRO A 143 -4.82 -12.83 -9.96
C PRO A 143 -4.43 -13.14 -8.51
N PHE A 144 -3.54 -12.29 -7.94
CA PHE A 144 -3.14 -12.39 -6.54
C PHE A 144 -4.07 -11.58 -5.65
N GLY A 145 -5.00 -12.27 -5.01
CA GLY A 145 -6.08 -11.61 -4.27
C GLY A 145 -5.69 -11.03 -2.91
N ALA A 146 -6.60 -10.24 -2.36
CA ALA A 146 -6.41 -9.51 -1.10
C ALA A 146 -6.02 -10.40 0.11
N ALA A 147 -6.47 -11.65 0.17
CA ALA A 147 -6.09 -12.60 1.23
C ALA A 147 -4.59 -12.96 1.15
N GLY A 148 -4.06 -13.14 -0.06
CA GLY A 148 -2.64 -13.39 -0.31
C GLY A 148 -1.79 -12.18 0.11
N ILE A 149 -2.18 -10.98 -0.28
CA ILE A 149 -1.51 -9.72 0.14
C ILE A 149 -1.40 -9.63 1.66
N TYR A 150 -2.49 -9.95 2.38
CA TYR A 150 -2.46 -9.94 3.85
C TYR A 150 -1.45 -10.93 4.43
N LYS A 151 -1.40 -12.17 3.87
CA LYS A 151 -0.46 -13.20 4.33
C LYS A 151 0.99 -12.79 4.12
N ILE A 152 1.33 -12.24 2.95
CA ILE A 152 2.68 -11.78 2.64
C ILE A 152 3.09 -10.62 3.55
N VAL A 153 2.25 -9.58 3.68
CA VAL A 153 2.55 -8.47 4.59
C VAL A 153 2.78 -8.96 6.02
N ARG A 154 1.94 -9.89 6.51
CA ARG A 154 2.08 -10.45 7.86
C ARG A 154 3.40 -11.19 8.03
N ALA A 155 3.79 -12.02 7.07
CA ALA A 155 5.04 -12.79 7.12
C ALA A 155 6.25 -11.84 7.04
N ARG A 156 6.39 -11.08 5.95
CA ARG A 156 7.56 -10.25 5.68
C ARG A 156 7.79 -9.15 6.72
N MET A 157 6.71 -8.53 7.23
CA MET A 157 6.84 -7.53 8.29
C MET A 157 7.00 -8.17 9.68
N GLY A 158 6.58 -9.43 9.87
CA GLY A 158 6.82 -10.19 11.08
C GLY A 158 8.30 -10.48 11.32
N ASP A 159 9.06 -10.63 10.25
CA ASP A 159 10.50 -10.93 10.32
C ASP A 159 11.34 -9.71 10.72
N VAL A 160 10.83 -8.50 10.55
CA VAL A 160 11.58 -7.24 10.77
C VAL A 160 11.03 -6.35 11.87
N SER A 161 9.87 -6.67 12.43
CA SER A 161 9.19 -5.82 13.41
C SER A 161 8.70 -6.60 14.62
N THR A 162 8.89 -6.02 15.80
CA THR A 162 8.41 -6.55 17.08
C THR A 162 6.96 -6.16 17.42
N LEU A 163 6.28 -5.45 16.53
CA LEU A 163 4.88 -5.09 16.73
C LEU A 163 4.00 -6.35 16.83
N LYS A 164 2.98 -6.30 17.68
CA LYS A 164 2.02 -7.41 17.81
C LYS A 164 1.15 -7.62 16.57
N LYS A 165 1.07 -6.63 15.68
CA LYS A 165 0.16 -6.64 14.53
C LYS A 165 0.88 -6.16 13.27
N HIS A 166 1.00 -7.05 12.30
CA HIS A 166 1.55 -6.78 10.98
C HIS A 166 0.43 -6.90 9.94
N SER A 167 0.02 -5.80 9.34
CA SER A 167 -1.08 -5.82 8.38
C SER A 167 -0.99 -4.66 7.38
N PRO A 168 -1.64 -4.77 6.21
CA PRO A 168 -1.75 -3.66 5.26
C PRO A 168 -2.31 -2.36 5.86
N HIS A 169 -3.16 -2.44 6.88
CA HIS A 169 -3.64 -1.27 7.60
C HIS A 169 -2.53 -0.56 8.38
N VAL A 170 -1.62 -1.33 8.99
CA VAL A 170 -0.46 -0.76 9.70
C VAL A 170 0.45 -0.05 8.72
N LEU A 171 0.75 -0.63 7.53
CA LEU A 171 1.51 0.04 6.47
C LEU A 171 0.86 1.36 6.02
N ARG A 172 -0.46 1.37 5.86
CA ARG A 172 -1.19 2.60 5.53
C ARG A 172 -1.13 3.65 6.65
N HIS A 173 -1.17 3.23 7.92
CA HIS A 173 -0.95 4.14 9.05
C HIS A 173 0.49 4.64 9.08
N THR A 174 1.45 3.77 8.80
CA THR A 174 2.87 4.13 8.66
C THR A 174 3.04 5.23 7.61
N PHE A 175 2.51 5.02 6.40
CA PHE A 175 2.51 6.04 5.34
C PHE A 175 1.97 7.38 5.85
N ALA A 176 0.77 7.38 6.44
CA ALA A 176 0.13 8.62 6.90
C ALA A 176 0.95 9.34 7.99
N THR A 177 1.47 8.59 8.96
CA THR A 177 2.26 9.11 10.08
C THR A 177 3.61 9.65 9.59
N THR A 178 4.28 8.91 8.72
CA THR A 178 5.57 9.32 8.14
C THR A 178 5.44 10.60 7.33
N MET A 179 4.43 10.68 6.46
CA MET A 179 4.15 11.89 5.68
C MET A 179 3.85 13.09 6.59
N LEU A 180 3.04 12.89 7.64
CA LEU A 180 2.70 13.96 8.59
C LEU A 180 3.93 14.43 9.37
N ASN A 181 4.75 13.52 9.89
CA ASN A 181 5.95 13.82 10.65
C ASN A 181 6.99 14.57 9.79
N ASN A 182 7.01 14.31 8.49
CA ASN A 182 7.88 14.99 7.53
C ASN A 182 7.25 16.28 6.94
N GLY A 183 6.17 16.79 7.55
CA GLY A 183 5.61 18.11 7.26
C GLY A 183 4.59 18.15 6.12
N ALA A 184 4.12 17.01 5.60
CA ALA A 184 3.05 17.05 4.61
C ALA A 184 1.73 17.54 5.21
N ALA A 185 1.02 18.41 4.50
CA ALA A 185 -0.27 18.92 4.95
C ALA A 185 -1.29 17.79 5.12
N LYS A 186 -2.03 17.80 6.23
CA LYS A 186 -3.03 16.78 6.56
C LYS A 186 -4.07 16.57 5.43
N LEU A 187 -4.50 17.65 4.78
CA LEU A 187 -5.45 17.59 3.67
C LEU A 187 -4.87 16.82 2.48
N THR A 188 -3.61 17.04 2.14
CA THR A 188 -2.91 16.32 1.07
C THR A 188 -2.85 14.81 1.36
N ILE A 189 -2.51 14.43 2.60
CA ILE A 189 -2.50 13.04 3.04
C ILE A 189 -3.90 12.41 2.94
N GLN A 190 -4.94 13.11 3.41
CA GLN A 190 -6.33 12.65 3.33
C GLN A 190 -6.78 12.44 1.89
N THR A 191 -6.41 13.35 0.99
CA THR A 191 -6.67 13.28 -0.45
C THR A 191 -6.01 12.05 -1.06
N GLN A 192 -4.74 11.83 -0.80
CA GLN A 192 -3.98 10.66 -1.29
C GLN A 192 -4.54 9.34 -0.76
N LEU A 193 -4.96 9.32 0.49
CA LEU A 193 -5.60 8.15 1.09
C LEU A 193 -7.03 7.90 0.61
N GLY A 194 -7.67 8.84 -0.05
CA GLY A 194 -9.07 8.72 -0.49
C GLY A 194 -10.03 8.64 0.69
N HIS A 195 -9.87 9.51 1.69
CA HIS A 195 -10.83 9.68 2.76
C HIS A 195 -12.01 10.48 2.22
N SER A 196 -13.21 9.89 2.29
CA SER A 196 -14.46 10.50 1.83
C SER A 196 -15.04 11.45 2.89
N SER A 197 -14.35 12.52 3.28
CA SER A 197 -15.04 13.65 3.89
C SER A 197 -15.79 14.40 2.79
N LEU A 198 -17.01 14.87 3.08
CA LEU A 198 -17.90 15.51 2.13
C LEU A 198 -17.30 16.73 1.41
N GLU A 199 -16.21 17.30 1.94
CA GLU A 199 -15.50 18.46 1.40
C GLU A 199 -14.41 18.12 0.36
N ALA A 200 -13.96 16.86 0.26
CA ALA A 200 -12.91 16.45 -0.67
C ALA A 200 -13.46 16.01 -2.05
N THR A 201 -14.69 16.35 -2.39
CA THR A 201 -15.30 16.06 -3.70
C THR A 201 -14.97 17.14 -4.74
N GLN A 202 -14.01 18.01 -4.46
CA GLN A 202 -13.49 18.90 -5.48
C GLN A 202 -12.72 18.12 -6.53
N VAL A 203 -13.10 18.37 -7.77
CA VAL A 203 -12.55 17.83 -9.02
C VAL A 203 -11.03 17.70 -8.92
N TYR A 204 -10.50 16.50 -9.10
CA TYR A 204 -9.07 16.25 -9.28
C TYR A 204 -8.62 16.95 -10.57
N THR A 205 -8.13 18.17 -10.43
CA THR A 205 -7.50 18.92 -11.52
C THR A 205 -6.01 18.54 -11.59
N HIS A 206 -5.37 18.79 -12.74
CA HIS A 206 -3.92 18.65 -12.88
C HIS A 206 -3.14 19.36 -11.77
N THR A 207 -3.61 20.51 -11.35
CA THR A 207 -3.04 21.32 -10.25
C THR A 207 -3.03 20.56 -8.92
N THR A 208 -4.09 19.80 -8.62
CA THR A 208 -4.18 18.99 -7.39
C THR A 208 -3.18 17.84 -7.39
N PHE A 209 -2.96 17.18 -8.54
CA PHE A 209 -1.97 16.11 -8.64
C PHE A 209 -0.55 16.62 -8.43
N GLU A 210 -0.16 17.73 -9.06
CA GLU A 210 1.16 18.32 -8.88
C GLU A 210 1.42 18.74 -7.43
N GLN A 211 0.43 19.28 -6.74
CA GLN A 211 0.53 19.61 -5.32
C GLN A 211 0.73 18.36 -4.44
N VAL A 212 -0.02 17.28 -4.73
CA VAL A 212 0.12 16.00 -4.03
C VAL A 212 1.50 15.39 -4.30
N LYS A 213 1.98 15.46 -5.54
CA LYS A 213 3.29 14.98 -5.94
C LYS A 213 4.42 15.76 -5.26
N GLN A 214 4.35 17.10 -5.24
CA GLN A 214 5.32 17.94 -4.53
C GLN A 214 5.38 17.61 -3.04
N ALA A 215 4.23 17.47 -2.39
CA ALA A 215 4.18 17.09 -0.97
C ALA A 215 4.73 15.68 -0.72
N TYR A 216 4.46 14.74 -1.64
CA TYR A 216 5.02 13.40 -1.59
C TYR A 216 6.55 13.43 -1.76
N ASP A 217 7.04 14.14 -2.77
CA ASP A 217 8.47 14.27 -3.04
C ASP A 217 9.23 14.95 -1.89
N ALA A 218 8.60 15.87 -1.18
CA ALA A 218 9.19 16.55 -0.03
C ALA A 218 9.19 15.70 1.25
N ALA A 219 8.15 14.89 1.47
CA ALA A 219 7.87 14.27 2.77
C ALA A 219 8.08 12.76 2.82
N HIS A 220 8.04 12.02 1.69
CA HIS A 220 8.16 10.57 1.74
C HIS A 220 9.63 10.12 1.83
N PRO A 221 10.05 9.25 2.78
CA PRO A 221 11.44 8.83 3.00
C PRO A 221 12.10 8.20 1.76
N ARG A 222 11.31 7.44 0.98
CA ARG A 222 11.81 6.78 -0.25
C ARG A 222 12.15 7.75 -1.39
N ARG A 223 11.88 9.05 -1.23
CA ARG A 223 12.22 10.11 -2.20
C ARG A 223 13.46 10.89 -1.82
N LYS A 224 13.87 10.86 -0.56
CA LYS A 224 15.14 11.48 -0.15
C LYS A 224 16.28 10.69 -0.79
N LYS A 225 17.04 11.30 -1.73
CA LYS A 225 18.33 10.76 -2.14
C LYS A 225 19.19 10.70 -0.87
N LYS A 226 19.76 9.53 -0.56
CA LYS A 226 20.90 9.50 0.36
C LYS A 226 22.03 10.25 -0.36
N GLU A 227 22.44 11.40 0.19
CA GLU A 227 23.71 12.03 -0.13
C GLU A 227 24.85 11.10 0.23
#